data_8a6dfe788d62c6885e77ca32a70780b9
#
_entry.id   8a6dfe788d62c6885e77ca32a70780b9
#
_cell.length_a   1.000
_cell.length_b   1.000
_cell.length_c   1.000
_cell.angle_alpha   90.00
_cell.angle_beta   90.00
_cell.angle_gamma   90.00
#
_symmetry.space_group_name_H-M   'P 1'
#
loop_
_entity.id
_entity.type
_entity.pdbx_description
1 polymer ?
#
loop_
_entity_poly.entity_id
_entity_poly.type
_entity_poly.pdbx_seq_one_letter_code
_entity_poly.pdbx_strand_id
1 'polypeptide(L)'
;MHGVLAVNQGSLAEQFVGQELRCSALPFEDTPLFYWHREARSANAEVDYVISAGAEVLPVEVKSATGGALRSVFQFLHEKRREKAIRLYLGQAGVETMRVPGDTSATVRVMSLPLYLAGHTRRLAAEWCGLMS
;
A
#
# COMPACT_ATOMS: atom_id res chain seq x y z
N MET A 1 17.67 -21.84 -7.64
CA MET A 1 16.74 -22.04 -6.51
C MET A 1 16.34 -20.72 -5.85
N HIS A 2 17.27 -19.84 -5.53
CA HIS A 2 16.96 -18.57 -4.90
C HIS A 2 16.02 -17.67 -5.73
N GLY A 3 16.19 -17.62 -7.05
CA GLY A 3 15.36 -16.78 -7.91
C GLY A 3 13.90 -17.20 -7.95
N VAL A 4 13.64 -18.52 -7.96
CA VAL A 4 12.27 -19.05 -7.99
C VAL A 4 11.57 -18.79 -6.65
N LEU A 5 12.28 -18.96 -5.53
CA LEU A 5 11.72 -18.68 -4.20
C LEU A 5 11.42 -17.20 -4.01
N ALA A 6 12.29 -16.31 -4.48
CA ALA A 6 12.09 -14.87 -4.36
C ALA A 6 10.86 -14.41 -5.16
N VAL A 7 10.65 -14.93 -6.37
CA VAL A 7 9.48 -14.62 -7.20
C VAL A 7 8.19 -15.08 -6.50
N ASN A 8 8.20 -16.30 -5.95
CA ASN A 8 7.03 -16.83 -5.26
C ASN A 8 6.74 -16.10 -3.95
N GLN A 9 7.77 -15.64 -3.24
CA GLN A 9 7.57 -14.89 -1.98
C GLN A 9 6.82 -13.57 -2.20
N GLY A 10 7.13 -12.84 -3.26
CA GLY A 10 6.41 -11.61 -3.58
C GLY A 10 4.92 -11.87 -3.85
N SER A 11 4.63 -12.86 -4.67
CA SER A 11 3.25 -13.25 -4.99
C SER A 11 2.49 -13.76 -3.77
N LEU A 12 3.13 -14.56 -2.93
CA LEU A 12 2.52 -15.09 -1.70
C LEU A 12 2.23 -13.98 -0.70
N ALA A 13 3.15 -13.03 -0.53
CA ALA A 13 2.94 -11.88 0.35
C ALA A 13 1.76 -11.04 -0.13
N GLU A 14 1.67 -10.78 -1.41
CA GLU A 14 0.57 -10.03 -2.01
C GLU A 14 -0.77 -10.73 -1.81
N GLN A 15 -0.84 -12.05 -2.04
CA GLN A 15 -2.05 -12.83 -1.81
C GLN A 15 -2.47 -12.85 -0.35
N PHE A 16 -1.51 -12.99 0.55
CA PHE A 16 -1.76 -12.95 1.98
C PHE A 16 -2.39 -11.63 2.39
N VAL A 17 -1.80 -10.51 1.96
CA VAL A 17 -2.33 -9.18 2.25
C VAL A 17 -3.72 -9.01 1.66
N GLY A 18 -3.94 -9.45 0.43
CA GLY A 18 -5.25 -9.39 -0.21
C GLY A 18 -6.33 -10.11 0.60
N GLN A 19 -6.04 -11.29 1.10
CA GLN A 19 -6.96 -12.04 1.95
C GLN A 19 -7.23 -11.30 3.28
N GLU A 20 -6.19 -10.78 3.92
CA GLU A 20 -6.34 -10.04 5.17
C GLU A 20 -7.15 -8.76 4.99
N LEU A 21 -6.94 -8.03 3.90
CA LEU A 21 -7.73 -6.84 3.58
C LEU A 21 -9.20 -7.18 3.35
N ARG A 22 -9.47 -8.31 2.71
CA ARG A 22 -10.83 -8.78 2.44
C ARG A 22 -11.51 -9.24 3.71
N CYS A 23 -10.82 -10.01 4.54
CA CYS A 23 -11.36 -10.55 5.78
C CYS A 23 -11.55 -9.50 6.87
N SER A 24 -10.83 -8.40 6.83
CA SER A 24 -10.92 -7.32 7.82
C SER A 24 -12.02 -6.31 7.50
N ALA A 25 -12.70 -6.43 6.36
CA ALA A 25 -13.89 -5.64 6.07
C ALA A 25 -15.06 -6.09 6.97
N LEU A 26 -15.98 -5.17 7.25
CA LEU A 26 -17.14 -5.50 8.09
C LEU A 26 -18.02 -6.52 7.37
N PRO A 27 -18.63 -7.49 8.12
CA PRO A 27 -19.36 -8.60 7.50
C PRO A 27 -20.53 -8.19 6.60
N PHE A 28 -21.11 -7.03 6.83
CA PHE A 28 -22.24 -6.51 6.05
C PHE A 28 -21.81 -5.51 4.97
N GLU A 29 -20.51 -5.29 4.83
CA GLU A 29 -19.98 -4.45 3.75
C GLU A 29 -19.47 -5.35 2.64
N ASP A 30 -20.06 -5.24 1.47
CA ASP A 30 -19.50 -5.81 0.27
C ASP A 30 -18.39 -4.86 -0.21
N THR A 31 -17.22 -5.03 0.39
CA THR A 31 -16.09 -4.16 0.10
C THR A 31 -15.21 -4.83 -0.96
N PRO A 32 -15.37 -4.48 -2.23
CA PRO A 32 -14.52 -5.05 -3.27
C PRO A 32 -13.07 -4.64 -3.04
N LEU A 33 -12.17 -5.52 -3.43
CA LEU A 33 -10.74 -5.25 -3.38
C LEU A 33 -10.34 -4.57 -4.68
N PHE A 34 -9.81 -3.36 -4.58
CA PHE A 34 -9.36 -2.60 -5.73
C PHE A 34 -7.84 -2.66 -5.87
N TYR A 35 -7.38 -2.64 -7.11
CA TYR A 35 -6.00 -2.39 -7.44
C TYR A 35 -5.95 -1.26 -8.47
N TRP A 36 -4.76 -0.68 -8.66
CA TRP A 36 -4.58 0.39 -9.65
C TRP A 36 -3.53 -0.01 -10.65
N HIS A 37 -3.86 0.18 -11.91
CA HIS A 37 -2.96 -0.11 -13.01
C HIS A 37 -3.02 1.04 -14.01
N ARG A 38 -1.85 1.48 -14.45
CA ARG A 38 -1.72 2.50 -15.47
C ARG A 38 -0.88 1.96 -16.62
N GLU A 39 -1.44 1.98 -17.80
CA GLU A 39 -0.69 1.72 -19.03
C GLU A 39 -0.28 3.06 -19.64
N ALA A 40 1.02 3.24 -19.87
CA ALA A 40 1.56 4.39 -20.54
C ALA A 40 2.63 3.94 -21.53
N ARG A 41 2.84 4.73 -22.59
CA ARG A 41 3.81 4.38 -23.64
C ARG A 41 5.23 4.18 -23.11
N SER A 42 5.59 4.84 -22.03
CA SER A 42 6.96 4.83 -21.50
C SER A 42 7.13 4.11 -20.19
N ALA A 43 6.06 3.83 -19.45
CA ALA A 43 6.13 3.14 -18.16
C ALA A 43 4.76 2.67 -17.71
N ASN A 44 4.67 1.40 -17.39
CA ASN A 44 3.52 0.85 -16.69
C ASN A 44 3.71 1.07 -15.19
N ALA A 45 2.62 1.39 -14.51
CA ALA A 45 2.61 1.52 -13.06
C ALA A 45 1.46 0.71 -12.49
N GLU A 46 1.73 0.02 -11.39
CA GLU A 46 0.75 -0.85 -10.74
C GLU A 46 0.90 -0.73 -9.23
N VAL A 47 -0.23 -0.56 -8.56
CA VAL A 47 -0.32 -0.58 -7.10
C VAL A 47 -1.08 -1.83 -6.71
N ASP A 48 -0.56 -2.59 -5.75
CA ASP A 48 -1.10 -3.90 -5.39
C ASP A 48 -2.55 -3.82 -4.93
N TYR A 49 -2.86 -2.88 -4.03
CA TYR A 49 -4.22 -2.69 -3.55
C TYR A 49 -4.51 -1.21 -3.31
N VAL A 50 -5.79 -0.87 -3.31
CA VAL A 50 -6.28 0.47 -2.96
C VAL A 50 -7.40 0.30 -1.95
N ILE A 51 -7.30 0.98 -0.80
CA ILE A 51 -8.35 0.96 0.22
C ILE A 51 -8.84 2.37 0.49
N SER A 52 -10.04 2.46 1.05
CA SER A 52 -10.62 3.73 1.46
C SER A 52 -10.63 3.84 2.98
N ALA A 53 -10.38 5.04 3.47
CA ALA A 53 -10.53 5.39 4.88
C ALA A 53 -11.21 6.76 4.95
N GLY A 54 -12.55 6.75 5.04
CA GLY A 54 -13.36 7.95 4.89
C GLY A 54 -13.23 8.53 3.48
N ALA A 55 -12.89 9.81 3.38
CA ALA A 55 -12.62 10.48 2.10
C ALA A 55 -11.22 10.20 1.55
N GLU A 56 -10.35 9.57 2.34
CA GLU A 56 -9.00 9.22 1.90
C GLU A 56 -9.01 7.96 1.05
N VAL A 57 -8.23 7.97 -0.01
CA VAL A 57 -7.96 6.82 -0.86
C VAL A 57 -6.48 6.50 -0.74
N LEU A 58 -6.18 5.31 -0.26
CA LEU A 58 -4.82 4.92 0.15
C LEU A 58 -4.31 3.78 -0.72
N PRO A 59 -3.23 4.00 -1.48
CA PRO A 59 -2.54 2.90 -2.14
C PRO A 59 -1.81 2.04 -1.11
N VAL A 60 -1.86 0.73 -1.29
CA VAL A 60 -1.19 -0.25 -0.44
C VAL A 60 -0.19 -1.02 -1.30
N GLU A 61 1.08 -0.89 -0.96
CA GLU A 61 2.17 -1.61 -1.61
C GLU A 61 2.65 -2.74 -0.73
N VAL A 62 2.81 -3.91 -1.30
CA VAL A 62 3.28 -5.11 -0.60
C VAL A 62 4.69 -5.43 -1.07
N LYS A 63 5.62 -5.57 -0.12
CA LYS A 63 7.01 -5.93 -0.38
C LYS A 63 7.39 -7.15 0.44
N SER A 64 8.00 -8.13 -0.20
CA SER A 64 8.57 -9.30 0.49
C SER A 64 10.02 -9.07 0.91
N ALA A 65 10.35 -7.83 1.27
CA ALA A 65 11.69 -7.40 1.66
C ALA A 65 11.59 -6.31 2.73
N THR A 66 12.74 -5.88 3.25
CA THR A 66 12.83 -4.81 4.26
C THR A 66 12.84 -3.41 3.64
N GLY A 67 12.90 -3.31 2.35
CA GLY A 67 12.89 -2.04 1.63
C GLY A 67 12.42 -2.26 0.20
N GLY A 68 12.64 -1.28 -0.63
CA GLY A 68 12.28 -1.33 -2.05
C GLY A 68 11.70 -0.01 -2.52
N ALA A 69 11.70 0.19 -3.83
CA ALA A 69 11.20 1.41 -4.44
C ALA A 69 9.68 1.46 -4.39
N LEU A 70 9.15 2.66 -4.19
CA LEU A 70 7.70 2.94 -4.15
C LEU A 70 7.27 3.76 -5.37
N ARG A 71 7.86 3.52 -6.50
CA ARG A 71 7.68 4.32 -7.72
C ARG A 71 6.21 4.38 -8.16
N SER A 72 5.55 3.24 -8.22
CA SER A 72 4.14 3.19 -8.62
C SER A 72 3.23 3.87 -7.60
N VAL A 73 3.57 3.78 -6.32
CA VAL A 73 2.86 4.48 -5.25
C VAL A 73 2.96 6.00 -5.44
N PHE A 74 4.15 6.52 -5.71
CA PHE A 74 4.32 7.95 -5.97
C PHE A 74 3.54 8.41 -7.19
N GLN A 75 3.51 7.60 -8.26
CA GLN A 75 2.72 7.91 -9.44
C GLN A 75 1.22 7.96 -9.15
N PHE A 76 0.72 6.98 -8.38
CA PHE A 76 -0.68 6.96 -7.95
C PHE A 76 -1.02 8.23 -7.17
N LEU A 77 -0.21 8.57 -6.17
CA LEU A 77 -0.44 9.73 -5.31
C LEU A 77 -0.43 11.03 -6.12
N HIS A 78 0.48 11.14 -7.07
CA HIS A 78 0.56 12.30 -7.94
C HIS A 78 -0.71 12.44 -8.81
N GLU A 79 -1.14 11.38 -9.47
CA GLU A 79 -2.33 11.40 -10.32
C GLU A 79 -3.61 11.67 -9.55
N LYS A 80 -3.72 11.07 -8.36
CA LYS A 80 -4.92 11.19 -7.53
C LYS A 80 -4.88 12.40 -6.60
N ARG A 81 -3.79 13.15 -6.60
CA ARG A 81 -3.56 14.31 -5.73
C ARG A 81 -3.74 13.94 -4.26
N ARG A 82 -3.06 12.86 -3.85
CA ARG A 82 -3.10 12.33 -2.50
C ARG A 82 -1.69 12.34 -1.91
N GLU A 83 -1.59 12.27 -0.59
CA GLU A 83 -0.33 12.42 0.13
C GLU A 83 -0.01 11.25 1.06
N LYS A 84 -0.93 10.31 1.24
CA LYS A 84 -0.78 9.19 2.17
C LYS A 84 -0.80 7.86 1.45
N ALA A 85 0.11 6.98 1.86
CA ALA A 85 0.21 5.62 1.34
C ALA A 85 0.51 4.64 2.47
N ILE A 86 0.30 3.37 2.21
CA ILE A 86 0.59 2.28 3.14
C ILE A 86 1.55 1.31 2.47
N ARG A 87 2.56 0.89 3.21
CA ARG A 87 3.48 -0.17 2.80
C ARG A 87 3.40 -1.32 3.80
N LEU A 88 3.19 -2.53 3.31
CA LEU A 88 3.29 -3.76 4.08
C LEU A 88 4.55 -4.49 3.64
N TYR A 89 5.44 -4.80 4.57
CA TYR A 89 6.78 -5.27 4.24
C TYR A 89 7.37 -6.10 5.39
N LEU A 90 8.64 -6.47 5.31
CA LEU A 90 9.32 -7.24 6.34
C LEU A 90 10.05 -6.38 7.38
N GLY A 91 9.79 -5.09 7.41
CA GLY A 91 10.41 -4.16 8.36
C GLY A 91 9.49 -3.82 9.52
N GLN A 92 9.89 -2.78 10.25
CA GLN A 92 9.20 -2.33 11.45
C GLN A 92 8.04 -1.39 11.13
N ALA A 93 7.06 -1.32 12.04
CA ALA A 93 5.96 -0.38 11.93
C ALA A 93 6.45 1.05 12.16
N GLY A 94 5.88 1.99 11.43
CA GLY A 94 6.17 3.41 11.58
C GLY A 94 5.53 4.25 10.49
N VAL A 95 5.53 5.56 10.71
CA VAL A 95 5.10 6.53 9.71
C VAL A 95 6.28 7.43 9.41
N GLU A 96 6.59 7.59 8.13
CA GLU A 96 7.68 8.47 7.70
C GLU A 96 7.22 9.41 6.59
N THR A 97 7.85 10.56 6.53
CA THR A 97 7.66 11.52 5.45
C THR A 97 8.78 11.32 4.42
N MET A 98 8.38 11.10 3.19
CA MET A 98 9.31 10.88 2.08
C MET A 98 9.20 11.99 1.06
N ARG A 99 10.32 12.38 0.47
CA ARG A 99 10.33 13.29 -0.67
C ARG A 99 10.02 12.51 -1.94
N VAL A 100 9.23 13.13 -2.80
CA VAL A 100 8.93 12.53 -4.10
C VAL A 100 10.17 12.65 -4.99
N PRO A 101 10.66 11.54 -5.57
CA PRO A 101 11.79 11.60 -6.48
C PRO A 101 11.48 12.51 -7.68
N GLY A 102 12.40 13.44 -7.98
CA GLY A 102 12.24 14.39 -9.08
C GLY A 102 11.43 15.65 -8.74
N ASP A 103 10.81 15.72 -7.57
CA ASP A 103 10.09 16.91 -7.12
C ASP A 103 10.45 17.19 -5.66
N THR A 104 11.40 18.12 -5.48
CA THR A 104 11.93 18.44 -4.16
C THR A 104 10.93 19.19 -3.27
N SER A 105 9.87 19.73 -3.84
CA SER A 105 8.83 20.46 -3.10
C SER A 105 7.71 19.55 -2.60
N ALA A 106 7.55 18.36 -3.18
CA ALA A 106 6.47 17.44 -2.85
C ALA A 106 6.95 16.39 -1.84
N THR A 107 6.13 16.17 -0.81
CA THR A 107 6.34 15.12 0.18
C THR A 107 5.11 14.25 0.31
N VAL A 108 5.33 12.99 0.67
CA VAL A 108 4.26 12.03 0.95
C VAL A 108 4.52 11.39 2.30
N ARG A 109 3.46 10.94 2.95
CA ARG A 109 3.55 10.22 4.21
C ARG A 109 3.24 8.76 3.97
N VAL A 110 4.09 7.89 4.46
CA VAL A 110 3.95 6.45 4.27
C VAL A 110 3.88 5.77 5.64
N MET A 111 2.76 5.09 5.88
CA MET A 111 2.62 4.21 7.03
C MET A 111 3.13 2.83 6.63
N SER A 112 4.22 2.41 7.24
CA SER A 112 4.83 1.11 7.00
C SER A 112 4.42 0.16 8.12
N LEU A 113 3.98 -1.03 7.74
CA LEU A 113 3.52 -2.06 8.67
C LEU A 113 4.21 -3.38 8.32
N PRO A 114 4.65 -4.14 9.33
CA PRO A 114 5.10 -5.51 9.07
C PRO A 114 3.95 -6.36 8.54
N LEU A 115 4.26 -7.33 7.69
CA LEU A 115 3.26 -8.19 7.03
C LEU A 115 2.30 -8.85 8.04
N TYR A 116 2.77 -9.22 9.23
CA TYR A 116 1.90 -9.86 10.22
C TYR A 116 0.79 -8.93 10.74
N LEU A 117 0.87 -7.63 10.49
CA LEU A 117 -0.18 -6.68 10.85
C LEU A 117 -1.17 -6.41 9.70
N ALA A 118 -1.11 -7.17 8.62
CA ALA A 118 -1.96 -6.94 7.45
C ALA A 118 -3.46 -6.94 7.80
N GLY A 119 -3.89 -7.80 8.71
CA GLY A 119 -5.29 -7.85 9.16
C GLY A 119 -5.74 -6.61 9.95
N HIS A 120 -4.82 -5.78 10.39
CA HIS A 120 -5.10 -4.52 11.11
C HIS A 120 -4.97 -3.29 10.23
N THR A 121 -4.67 -3.46 8.95
CA THR A 121 -4.39 -2.33 8.04
C THR A 121 -5.55 -1.34 7.98
N ARG A 122 -6.77 -1.83 7.82
CA ARG A 122 -7.96 -0.95 7.71
C ARG A 122 -8.19 -0.15 8.98
N ARG A 123 -8.06 -0.79 10.13
CA ARG A 123 -8.20 -0.13 11.44
C ARG A 123 -7.12 0.92 11.65
N LEU A 124 -5.88 0.57 11.39
CA LEU A 124 -4.75 1.49 11.55
C LEU A 124 -4.82 2.65 10.55
N ALA A 125 -5.26 2.40 9.34
CA ALA A 125 -5.49 3.44 8.34
C ALA A 125 -6.58 4.41 8.81
N ALA A 126 -7.68 3.91 9.35
CA ALA A 126 -8.76 4.74 9.88
C ALA A 126 -8.28 5.61 11.04
N GLU A 127 -7.53 5.06 11.97
CA GLU A 127 -6.93 5.83 13.06
C GLU A 127 -5.98 6.91 12.53
N TRP A 128 -5.13 6.55 11.59
CA TRP A 128 -4.18 7.48 10.99
C TRP A 128 -4.87 8.63 10.25
N CYS A 129 -6.00 8.38 9.64
CA CYS A 129 -6.79 9.39 8.94
C CYS A 129 -7.77 10.14 9.87
N GLY A 130 -7.75 9.86 11.17
CA GLY A 130 -8.58 10.56 12.15
C GLY A 130 -10.05 10.16 12.15
N LEU A 131 -10.39 8.97 11.66
CA LEU A 131 -11.78 8.50 11.56
C LEU A 131 -12.27 7.79 12.81
N MET A 132 -11.36 7.41 13.70
CA MET A 132 -11.67 6.75 14.96
C MET A 132 -11.21 7.62 16.12
N SER A 133 -12.12 7.86 17.03
CA SER A 133 -11.84 8.59 18.26
C SER A 133 -11.41 7.62 19.38
#